data_47bb24eee540299e8c64c7ba55f3e278
#
_entry.id   47bb24eee540299e8c64c7ba55f3e278
#
_cell.length_a   1.000
_cell.length_b   1.000
_cell.length_c   1.000
_cell.angle_alpha   90.00
_cell.angle_beta   90.00
_cell.angle_gamma   90.00
#
_symmetry.space_group_name_H-M   'P 1'
#
loop_
_entity.id
_entity.type
_entity.pdbx_description
1 polymer ?
#
loop_
_entity_poly.entity_id
_entity_poly.type
_entity_poly.pdbx_seq_one_letter_code
_entity_poly.pdbx_strand_id
1 'polypeptide(L)'
;MGFVRCETKDAIAVVTIDREKALNALNAEVLDDLKAAFDSIDTESVRCVIVTGAGQKSFVAGADIAEMSGLDAAGGEAFGKKGNDAFRMIETFPLPVIAAVNGFALGGGCELAMSCDFRICAEQAIFGQPEVGLGITPGFGGTQRLARLVGPGMAKQLIYTAKNIKAEEALRIGLVNAIYPAEELMAAAEKLAGQIAANAPVAVRACKKAINEGLEQPMEEAVVTEEKLFGSCFATEDQKTGMQAFLEKKKGVSFRNR
;
A
#
# COMPACT_ATOMS: atom_id res chain seq x y z
N MET A 1 5.71 -12.80 -20.38
CA MET A 1 6.02 -12.31 -19.02
C MET A 1 5.03 -11.19 -18.74
N GLY A 2 4.33 -11.26 -17.62
CA GLY A 2 3.38 -10.22 -17.23
C GLY A 2 4.08 -8.91 -16.85
N PHE A 3 3.29 -7.87 -16.59
CA PHE A 3 3.77 -6.53 -16.22
C PHE A 3 4.04 -6.37 -14.71
N VAL A 4 3.85 -7.40 -13.90
CA VAL A 4 4.13 -7.38 -12.46
C VAL A 4 5.02 -8.56 -12.08
N ARG A 5 6.10 -8.27 -11.39
CA ARG A 5 7.02 -9.27 -10.85
C ARG A 5 6.86 -9.34 -9.34
N CYS A 6 6.91 -10.55 -8.78
CA CYS A 6 6.96 -10.77 -7.34
C CYS A 6 8.21 -11.58 -7.03
N GLU A 7 9.11 -11.00 -6.24
CA GLU A 7 10.36 -11.63 -5.83
C GLU A 7 10.39 -11.70 -4.30
N THR A 8 10.65 -12.89 -3.76
CA THR A 8 10.72 -13.10 -2.31
C THR A 8 12.17 -13.35 -1.91
N LYS A 9 12.63 -12.57 -0.94
CA LYS A 9 13.93 -12.77 -0.30
C LYS A 9 13.74 -12.76 1.22
N ASP A 10 14.20 -13.80 1.87
CA ASP A 10 13.95 -14.05 3.29
C ASP A 10 12.43 -13.99 3.58
N ALA A 11 12.01 -13.13 4.47
CA ALA A 11 10.60 -12.95 4.85
C ALA A 11 9.95 -11.72 4.19
N ILE A 12 10.51 -11.18 3.11
CA ILE A 12 10.03 -9.97 2.43
C ILE A 12 9.73 -10.29 0.98
N ALA A 13 8.53 -9.96 0.51
CA ALA A 13 8.16 -9.99 -0.90
C ALA A 13 8.24 -8.58 -1.51
N VAL A 14 8.84 -8.46 -2.68
CA VAL A 14 8.88 -7.21 -3.46
C VAL A 14 8.04 -7.40 -4.71
N VAL A 15 6.96 -6.63 -4.81
CA VAL A 15 6.07 -6.58 -5.97
C VAL A 15 6.44 -5.35 -6.80
N THR A 16 6.91 -5.57 -8.01
CA THR A 16 7.37 -4.51 -8.92
C THR A 16 6.47 -4.44 -10.14
N ILE A 17 5.84 -3.27 -10.36
CA ILE A 17 5.12 -2.98 -11.60
C ILE A 17 6.15 -2.62 -12.66
N ASP A 18 6.23 -3.40 -13.74
CA ASP A 18 7.26 -3.31 -14.78
C ASP A 18 6.65 -3.11 -16.17
N ARG A 19 6.22 -1.89 -16.41
CA ARG A 19 5.72 -1.41 -17.71
C ARG A 19 6.35 -0.04 -18.02
N GLU A 20 7.67 0.08 -17.88
CA GLU A 20 8.40 1.35 -17.94
C GLU A 20 8.12 2.18 -19.20
N LYS A 21 7.93 1.54 -20.36
CA LYS A 21 7.61 2.22 -21.64
C LYS A 21 6.30 3.05 -21.55
N ALA A 22 5.39 2.66 -20.68
CA ALA A 22 4.15 3.37 -20.39
C ALA A 22 4.16 4.03 -19.00
N LEU A 23 5.33 4.34 -18.44
CA LEU A 23 5.49 4.91 -17.09
C LEU A 23 4.75 4.11 -16.01
N ASN A 24 4.71 2.79 -16.16
CA ASN A 24 4.02 1.84 -15.28
C ASN A 24 2.51 2.06 -15.18
N ALA A 25 1.88 2.70 -16.19
CA ALA A 25 0.45 2.95 -16.21
C ALA A 25 -0.37 1.65 -16.14
N LEU A 26 -1.50 1.72 -15.41
CA LEU A 26 -2.38 0.61 -15.11
C LEU A 26 -3.41 0.41 -16.24
N ASN A 27 -3.30 -0.69 -16.93
CA ASN A 27 -4.35 -1.24 -17.78
C ASN A 27 -4.97 -2.46 -17.10
N ALA A 28 -5.98 -3.07 -17.72
CA ALA A 28 -6.66 -4.24 -17.17
C ALA A 28 -5.71 -5.42 -16.91
N GLU A 29 -4.72 -5.62 -17.79
CA GLU A 29 -3.72 -6.68 -17.65
C GLU A 29 -2.79 -6.46 -16.44
N VAL A 30 -2.31 -5.22 -16.22
CA VAL A 30 -1.51 -4.87 -15.02
C VAL A 30 -2.30 -5.11 -13.73
N LEU A 31 -3.61 -4.80 -13.72
CA LEU A 31 -4.46 -5.05 -12.54
C LEU A 31 -4.63 -6.55 -12.28
N ASP A 32 -4.77 -7.36 -13.33
CA ASP A 32 -4.84 -8.83 -13.22
C ASP A 32 -3.50 -9.42 -12.75
N ASP A 33 -2.39 -8.95 -13.32
CA ASP A 33 -1.03 -9.36 -12.94
C ASP A 33 -0.73 -8.98 -11.48
N LEU A 34 -1.17 -7.79 -11.04
CA LEU A 34 -1.01 -7.35 -9.66
C LEU A 34 -1.76 -8.28 -8.70
N LYS A 35 -3.01 -8.64 -9.04
CA LYS A 35 -3.76 -9.62 -8.26
C LYS A 35 -3.04 -10.97 -8.21
N ALA A 36 -2.60 -11.49 -9.36
CA ALA A 36 -1.88 -12.76 -9.43
C ALA A 36 -0.57 -12.74 -8.62
N ALA A 37 0.15 -11.61 -8.62
CA ALA A 37 1.36 -11.44 -7.82
C ALA A 37 1.06 -11.56 -6.32
N PHE A 38 0.01 -10.87 -5.81
CA PHE A 38 -0.38 -10.97 -4.40
C PHE A 38 -0.92 -12.37 -4.05
N ASP A 39 -1.70 -13.01 -4.92
CA ASP A 39 -2.21 -14.37 -4.72
C ASP A 39 -1.06 -15.41 -4.65
N SER A 40 0.10 -15.12 -5.25
CA SER A 40 1.28 -16.01 -5.24
C SER A 40 2.11 -15.91 -3.96
N ILE A 41 1.87 -14.91 -3.10
CA ILE A 41 2.66 -14.69 -1.87
C ILE A 41 2.28 -15.73 -0.82
N ASP A 42 3.26 -16.51 -0.39
CA ASP A 42 3.09 -17.42 0.75
C ASP A 42 3.07 -16.64 2.06
N THR A 43 1.89 -16.44 2.62
CA THR A 43 1.66 -15.67 3.85
C THR A 43 2.17 -16.36 5.12
N GLU A 44 2.60 -17.61 5.04
CA GLU A 44 3.21 -18.31 6.19
C GLU A 44 4.71 -17.98 6.32
N SER A 45 5.40 -17.84 5.19
CA SER A 45 6.84 -17.55 5.15
C SER A 45 7.14 -16.06 5.00
N VAL A 46 6.35 -15.32 4.23
CA VAL A 46 6.49 -13.86 4.06
C VAL A 46 5.84 -13.13 5.24
N ARG A 47 6.44 -12.02 5.66
CA ARG A 47 6.00 -11.19 6.79
C ARG A 47 5.71 -9.74 6.44
N CYS A 48 6.21 -9.28 5.29
CA CYS A 48 5.98 -7.92 4.79
C CYS A 48 6.10 -7.90 3.27
N VAL A 49 5.32 -7.03 2.63
CA VAL A 49 5.34 -6.81 1.18
C VAL A 49 5.78 -5.38 0.90
N ILE A 50 6.62 -5.20 -0.12
CA ILE A 50 6.99 -3.88 -0.66
C ILE A 50 6.41 -3.80 -2.07
N VAL A 51 5.71 -2.72 -2.40
CA VAL A 51 5.22 -2.41 -3.75
C VAL A 51 6.03 -1.25 -4.30
N THR A 52 6.55 -1.39 -5.52
CA THR A 52 7.33 -0.33 -6.19
C THR A 52 7.14 -0.37 -7.71
N GLY A 53 7.60 0.65 -8.43
CA GLY A 53 7.63 0.68 -9.89
C GLY A 53 9.01 0.36 -10.43
N ALA A 54 9.09 -0.29 -11.58
CA ALA A 54 10.35 -0.48 -12.30
C ALA A 54 10.91 0.85 -12.82
N GLY A 55 12.22 0.94 -12.92
CA GLY A 55 12.93 2.14 -13.35
C GLY A 55 12.98 3.21 -12.26
N GLN A 56 13.44 4.42 -12.66
CA GLN A 56 13.64 5.52 -11.71
C GLN A 56 12.64 6.66 -11.90
N LYS A 57 11.81 6.62 -12.95
CA LYS A 57 10.97 7.76 -13.36
C LYS A 57 9.58 7.73 -12.75
N SER A 58 9.02 6.54 -12.61
CA SER A 58 7.62 6.39 -12.19
C SER A 58 7.43 5.21 -11.24
N PHE A 59 6.70 5.42 -10.19
CA PHE A 59 6.02 4.37 -9.46
C PHE A 59 4.90 3.83 -10.34
N VAL A 60 3.86 4.64 -10.56
CA VAL A 60 2.75 4.41 -11.49
C VAL A 60 2.19 5.77 -11.91
N ALA A 61 2.20 6.08 -13.21
CA ALA A 61 1.77 7.39 -13.72
C ALA A 61 0.26 7.46 -14.06
N GLY A 62 -0.55 6.62 -13.44
CA GLY A 62 -2.00 6.62 -13.60
C GLY A 62 -2.56 5.39 -14.27
N ALA A 63 -3.85 5.42 -14.58
CA ALA A 63 -4.49 4.43 -15.43
C ALA A 63 -4.14 4.68 -16.92
N ASP A 64 -4.20 3.64 -17.74
CA ASP A 64 -3.90 3.73 -19.16
C ASP A 64 -5.01 4.49 -19.90
N ILE A 65 -4.71 5.74 -20.30
CA ILE A 65 -5.66 6.62 -20.97
C ILE A 65 -6.12 6.04 -22.33
N ALA A 66 -5.20 5.34 -23.03
CA ALA A 66 -5.56 4.74 -24.33
C ALA A 66 -6.62 3.66 -24.17
N GLU A 67 -6.54 2.84 -23.12
CA GLU A 67 -7.58 1.84 -22.81
C GLU A 67 -8.89 2.49 -22.39
N MET A 68 -8.83 3.55 -21.57
CA MET A 68 -10.03 4.21 -21.06
C MET A 68 -10.77 5.05 -22.11
N SER A 69 -10.08 5.60 -23.09
CA SER A 69 -10.63 6.59 -24.03
C SER A 69 -11.80 6.07 -24.88
N GLY A 70 -11.91 4.76 -25.05
CA GLY A 70 -12.99 4.12 -25.82
C GLY A 70 -14.14 3.57 -24.96
N LEU A 71 -14.11 3.75 -23.64
CA LEU A 71 -15.12 3.20 -22.76
C LEU A 71 -16.38 4.07 -22.75
N ASP A 72 -17.54 3.41 -22.72
CA ASP A 72 -18.82 4.03 -22.38
C ASP A 72 -19.00 4.05 -20.83
N ALA A 73 -20.15 4.53 -20.37
CA ALA A 73 -20.43 4.62 -18.94
C ALA A 73 -20.34 3.27 -18.21
N ALA A 74 -20.86 2.20 -18.81
CA ALA A 74 -20.82 0.86 -18.25
C ALA A 74 -19.39 0.29 -18.23
N GLY A 75 -18.62 0.51 -19.31
CA GLY A 75 -17.21 0.14 -19.39
C GLY A 75 -16.36 0.89 -18.38
N GLY A 76 -16.62 2.19 -18.17
CA GLY A 76 -15.97 3.01 -17.17
C GLY A 76 -16.24 2.51 -15.74
N GLU A 77 -17.51 2.17 -15.42
CA GLU A 77 -17.89 1.59 -14.14
C GLU A 77 -17.19 0.23 -13.91
N ALA A 78 -17.19 -0.64 -14.92
CA ALA A 78 -16.52 -1.95 -14.83
C ALA A 78 -15.00 -1.83 -14.62
N PHE A 79 -14.35 -0.90 -15.30
CA PHE A 79 -12.92 -0.63 -15.13
C PHE A 79 -12.62 -0.05 -13.73
N GLY A 80 -13.45 0.89 -13.27
CA GLY A 80 -13.36 1.43 -11.92
C GLY A 80 -13.53 0.35 -10.85
N LYS A 81 -14.50 -0.56 -11.05
CA LYS A 81 -14.69 -1.71 -10.16
C LYS A 81 -13.46 -2.61 -10.11
N LYS A 82 -12.89 -2.93 -11.28
CA LYS A 82 -11.70 -3.80 -11.38
C LYS A 82 -10.51 -3.21 -10.60
N GLY A 83 -10.25 -1.92 -10.76
CA GLY A 83 -9.20 -1.23 -10.01
C GLY A 83 -9.48 -1.18 -8.51
N ASN A 84 -10.73 -0.88 -8.12
CA ASN A 84 -11.10 -0.90 -6.70
C ASN A 84 -10.99 -2.29 -6.08
N ASP A 85 -11.39 -3.35 -6.77
CA ASP A 85 -11.26 -4.74 -6.30
C ASP A 85 -9.77 -5.09 -6.08
N ALA A 86 -8.90 -4.73 -7.04
CA ALA A 86 -7.45 -4.96 -6.92
C ALA A 86 -6.84 -4.18 -5.74
N PHE A 87 -7.22 -2.93 -5.56
CA PHE A 87 -6.65 -2.10 -4.48
C PHE A 87 -7.25 -2.44 -3.11
N ARG A 88 -8.52 -2.85 -3.06
CA ARG A 88 -9.09 -3.35 -1.80
C ARG A 88 -8.44 -4.65 -1.37
N MET A 89 -8.09 -5.53 -2.30
CA MET A 89 -7.32 -6.75 -2.03
C MET A 89 -5.96 -6.42 -1.38
N ILE A 90 -5.23 -5.40 -1.88
CA ILE A 90 -3.96 -4.95 -1.28
C ILE A 90 -4.18 -4.40 0.12
N GLU A 91 -5.18 -3.53 0.30
CA GLU A 91 -5.52 -2.89 1.57
C GLU A 91 -5.88 -3.92 2.65
N THR A 92 -6.62 -4.96 2.27
CA THR A 92 -7.05 -6.03 3.17
C THR A 92 -6.10 -7.24 3.19
N PHE A 93 -4.98 -7.18 2.46
CA PHE A 93 -3.99 -8.25 2.47
C PHE A 93 -3.51 -8.52 3.89
N PRO A 94 -3.42 -9.79 4.33
CA PRO A 94 -3.14 -10.11 5.73
C PRO A 94 -1.78 -9.62 6.23
N LEU A 95 -0.79 -9.46 5.31
CA LEU A 95 0.54 -8.97 5.67
C LEU A 95 0.62 -7.45 5.52
N PRO A 96 1.51 -6.77 6.27
CA PRO A 96 1.85 -5.37 6.01
C PRO A 96 2.35 -5.14 4.61
N VAL A 97 1.90 -4.05 3.98
CA VAL A 97 2.27 -3.65 2.62
C VAL A 97 2.83 -2.22 2.64
N ILE A 98 4.06 -2.03 2.19
CA ILE A 98 4.75 -0.75 2.10
C ILE A 98 4.76 -0.28 0.64
N ALA A 99 4.31 0.93 0.35
CA ALA A 99 4.57 1.55 -0.94
C ALA A 99 5.94 2.27 -0.91
N ALA A 100 6.87 1.82 -1.75
CA ALA A 100 8.14 2.50 -2.02
C ALA A 100 8.00 3.30 -3.33
N VAL A 101 7.62 4.57 -3.20
CA VAL A 101 7.23 5.42 -4.33
C VAL A 101 8.48 6.06 -4.94
N ASN A 102 9.00 5.48 -6.02
CA ASN A 102 10.26 5.85 -6.66
C ASN A 102 10.18 7.00 -7.67
N GLY A 103 8.98 7.55 -7.93
CA GLY A 103 8.80 8.64 -8.91
C GLY A 103 7.35 9.10 -8.99
N PHE A 104 6.81 9.25 -10.22
CA PHE A 104 5.42 9.65 -10.41
C PHE A 104 4.44 8.65 -9.78
N ALA A 105 3.55 9.14 -8.93
CA ALA A 105 2.40 8.45 -8.36
C ALA A 105 1.16 9.30 -8.64
N LEU A 106 0.60 9.19 -9.84
CA LEU A 106 -0.48 10.04 -10.32
C LEU A 106 -1.75 9.23 -10.54
N GLY A 107 -2.92 9.81 -10.25
CA GLY A 107 -4.19 9.14 -10.45
C GLY A 107 -4.21 7.75 -9.82
N GLY A 108 -4.48 6.71 -10.62
CA GLY A 108 -4.43 5.32 -10.19
C GLY A 108 -3.14 4.91 -9.47
N GLY A 109 -2.01 5.58 -9.78
CA GLY A 109 -0.74 5.34 -9.08
C GLY A 109 -0.73 5.91 -7.66
N CYS A 110 -1.32 7.09 -7.46
CA CYS A 110 -1.52 7.64 -6.12
C CYS A 110 -2.52 6.79 -5.33
N GLU A 111 -3.57 6.30 -5.99
CA GLU A 111 -4.58 5.41 -5.41
C GLU A 111 -3.99 4.05 -5.00
N LEU A 112 -3.10 3.47 -5.82
CA LEU A 112 -2.34 2.27 -5.48
C LEU A 112 -1.44 2.52 -4.26
N ALA A 113 -0.70 3.62 -4.24
CA ALA A 113 0.15 3.96 -3.11
C ALA A 113 -0.68 4.10 -1.81
N MET A 114 -1.88 4.73 -1.89
CA MET A 114 -2.80 4.88 -0.76
C MET A 114 -3.47 3.58 -0.32
N SER A 115 -3.53 2.55 -1.16
CA SER A 115 -4.04 1.24 -0.78
C SER A 115 -3.04 0.40 0.03
N CYS A 116 -1.76 0.77 0.05
CA CYS A 116 -0.76 0.19 0.93
C CYS A 116 -0.89 0.75 2.35
N ASP A 117 -0.41 0.02 3.36
CA ASP A 117 -0.55 0.41 4.77
C ASP A 117 0.15 1.74 5.06
N PHE A 118 1.36 1.91 4.55
CA PHE A 118 2.05 3.20 4.61
C PHE A 118 2.97 3.39 3.40
N ARG A 119 3.42 4.62 3.20
CA ARG A 119 4.15 5.07 2.02
C ARG A 119 5.43 5.77 2.41
N ILE A 120 6.53 5.36 1.79
CA ILE A 120 7.77 6.13 1.74
C ILE A 120 8.06 6.51 0.29
N CYS A 121 8.75 7.59 0.06
CA CYS A 121 9.00 8.04 -1.31
C CYS A 121 10.42 8.57 -1.53
N ALA A 122 10.81 8.62 -2.78
CA ALA A 122 12.02 9.31 -3.21
C ALA A 122 11.79 10.83 -3.22
N GLU A 123 12.86 11.62 -3.05
CA GLU A 123 12.82 13.10 -3.04
C GLU A 123 12.18 13.69 -4.30
N GLN A 124 12.39 13.05 -5.47
CA GLN A 124 11.80 13.48 -6.74
C GLN A 124 10.37 13.01 -6.97
N ALA A 125 9.76 12.26 -6.03
CA ALA A 125 8.41 11.74 -6.19
C ALA A 125 7.38 12.87 -6.33
N ILE A 126 6.42 12.63 -7.22
CA ILE A 126 5.31 13.54 -7.49
C ILE A 126 4.01 12.80 -7.29
N PHE A 127 3.11 13.37 -6.51
CA PHE A 127 1.80 12.84 -6.21
C PHE A 127 0.69 13.72 -6.78
N GLY A 128 -0.43 13.13 -7.17
CA GLY A 128 -1.58 13.90 -7.64
C GLY A 128 -2.78 13.03 -8.00
N GLN A 129 -3.93 13.69 -8.10
CA GLN A 129 -5.20 13.13 -8.60
C GLN A 129 -5.70 14.03 -9.74
N PRO A 130 -5.10 13.89 -10.96
CA PRO A 130 -5.34 14.84 -12.05
C PRO A 130 -6.59 14.52 -12.89
N GLU A 131 -7.39 13.55 -12.51
CA GLU A 131 -8.49 12.96 -13.30
C GLU A 131 -9.51 13.98 -13.75
N VAL A 132 -9.82 14.99 -12.93
CA VAL A 132 -10.80 16.02 -13.31
C VAL A 132 -10.34 16.87 -14.50
N GLY A 133 -9.02 16.98 -14.72
CA GLY A 133 -8.46 17.58 -15.92
C GLY A 133 -8.70 16.79 -17.20
N LEU A 134 -9.11 15.52 -17.09
CA LEU A 134 -9.51 14.64 -18.18
C LEU A 134 -11.04 14.47 -18.27
N GLY A 135 -11.82 15.18 -17.43
CA GLY A 135 -13.26 15.10 -17.39
C GLY A 135 -13.81 13.89 -16.66
N ILE A 136 -13.01 13.22 -15.83
CA ILE A 136 -13.42 12.07 -15.01
C ILE A 136 -13.06 12.30 -13.53
N THR A 137 -13.56 11.45 -12.66
CA THR A 137 -13.20 11.43 -11.24
C THR A 137 -12.08 10.40 -11.00
N PRO A 138 -11.32 10.46 -9.87
CA PRO A 138 -10.57 9.32 -9.38
C PRO A 138 -11.47 8.08 -9.35
N GLY A 139 -11.01 6.97 -9.93
CA GLY A 139 -11.84 5.80 -10.16
C GLY A 139 -11.48 4.58 -9.32
N PHE A 140 -10.30 4.56 -8.69
CA PHE A 140 -9.79 3.42 -7.95
C PHE A 140 -9.72 3.69 -6.44
N GLY A 141 -10.63 4.54 -5.93
CA GLY A 141 -10.82 4.84 -4.51
C GLY A 141 -10.11 6.11 -4.02
N GLY A 142 -9.54 6.92 -4.91
CA GLY A 142 -8.80 8.14 -4.54
C GLY A 142 -9.66 9.15 -3.78
N THR A 143 -10.92 9.34 -4.16
CA THR A 143 -11.84 10.23 -3.43
C THR A 143 -12.04 9.80 -1.98
N GLN A 144 -11.96 8.50 -1.70
CA GLN A 144 -12.20 7.94 -0.37
C GLN A 144 -10.90 7.87 0.45
N ARG A 145 -9.83 7.30 -0.12
CA ARG A 145 -8.57 7.12 0.61
C ARG A 145 -7.86 8.44 0.86
N LEU A 146 -7.79 9.34 -0.14
CA LEU A 146 -7.14 10.63 0.04
C LEU A 146 -7.82 11.46 1.14
N ALA A 147 -9.16 11.52 1.13
CA ALA A 147 -9.91 12.27 2.14
C ALA A 147 -9.72 11.74 3.56
N ARG A 148 -9.55 10.41 3.72
CA ARG A 148 -9.26 9.78 5.02
C ARG A 148 -7.82 10.04 5.49
N LEU A 149 -6.86 10.13 4.57
CA LEU A 149 -5.44 10.34 4.89
C LEU A 149 -5.12 11.80 5.20
N VAL A 150 -5.57 12.74 4.35
CA VAL A 150 -5.14 14.15 4.43
C VAL A 150 -6.26 15.10 4.88
N GLY A 151 -7.41 14.56 5.20
CA GLY A 151 -8.61 15.31 5.52
C GLY A 151 -9.38 15.81 4.28
N PRO A 152 -10.72 16.02 4.40
CA PRO A 152 -11.57 16.29 3.24
C PRO A 152 -11.27 17.62 2.54
N GLY A 153 -10.83 18.64 3.28
CA GLY A 153 -10.48 19.94 2.70
C GLY A 153 -9.29 19.86 1.76
N MET A 154 -8.19 19.24 2.21
CA MET A 154 -6.99 19.06 1.40
C MET A 154 -7.25 18.13 0.21
N ALA A 155 -7.97 17.03 0.41
CA ALA A 155 -8.34 16.12 -0.66
C ALA A 155 -9.14 16.82 -1.77
N LYS A 156 -10.16 17.61 -1.40
CA LYS A 156 -10.95 18.41 -2.35
C LYS A 156 -10.08 19.41 -3.10
N GLN A 157 -9.18 20.10 -2.41
CA GLN A 157 -8.27 21.05 -3.05
C GLN A 157 -7.40 20.36 -4.10
N LEU A 158 -6.76 19.25 -3.78
CA LEU A 158 -5.90 18.52 -4.71
C LEU A 158 -6.67 17.97 -5.90
N ILE A 159 -7.81 17.32 -5.65
CA ILE A 159 -8.63 16.71 -6.72
C ILE A 159 -9.23 17.79 -7.62
N TYR A 160 -9.87 18.83 -7.04
CA TYR A 160 -10.57 19.83 -7.84
C TYR A 160 -9.64 20.69 -8.70
N THR A 161 -8.43 20.93 -8.22
CA THR A 161 -7.41 21.71 -8.95
C THR A 161 -6.57 20.84 -9.89
N ALA A 162 -6.69 19.52 -9.82
CA ALA A 162 -5.81 18.57 -10.51
C ALA A 162 -4.29 18.84 -10.28
N LYS A 163 -3.97 19.49 -9.16
CA LYS A 163 -2.60 19.92 -8.86
C LYS A 163 -1.75 18.76 -8.38
N ASN A 164 -0.60 18.60 -8.99
CA ASN A 164 0.44 17.71 -8.50
C ASN A 164 1.23 18.37 -7.37
N ILE A 165 1.65 17.57 -6.38
CA ILE A 165 2.47 17.99 -5.26
C ILE A 165 3.78 17.19 -5.20
N LYS A 166 4.83 17.81 -4.68
CA LYS A 166 6.13 17.19 -4.46
C LYS A 166 6.17 16.38 -3.16
N ALA A 167 7.22 15.62 -2.97
CA ALA A 167 7.46 14.77 -1.82
C ALA A 167 7.33 15.52 -0.48
N GLU A 168 7.92 16.74 -0.37
CA GLU A 168 7.89 17.52 0.87
C GLU A 168 6.46 17.95 1.24
N GLU A 169 5.65 18.35 0.25
CA GLU A 169 4.24 18.68 0.52
C GLU A 169 3.45 17.44 0.86
N ALA A 170 3.70 16.30 0.19
CA ALA A 170 3.07 15.02 0.50
C ALA A 170 3.39 14.56 1.94
N LEU A 171 4.62 14.78 2.42
CA LEU A 171 5.01 14.52 3.81
C LEU A 171 4.30 15.50 4.77
N ARG A 172 4.29 16.79 4.44
CA ARG A 172 3.66 17.81 5.28
C ARG A 172 2.18 17.57 5.54
N ILE A 173 1.46 17.06 4.54
CA ILE A 173 0.01 16.79 4.67
C ILE A 173 -0.31 15.38 5.16
N GLY A 174 0.70 14.55 5.44
CA GLY A 174 0.51 13.17 5.92
C GLY A 174 0.18 12.15 4.83
N LEU A 175 0.35 12.50 3.55
CA LEU A 175 0.15 11.56 2.45
C LEU A 175 1.28 10.51 2.41
N VAL A 176 2.52 10.87 2.78
CA VAL A 176 3.65 9.94 2.92
C VAL A 176 4.25 10.01 4.32
N ASN A 177 4.94 8.97 4.73
CA ASN A 177 5.50 8.80 6.07
C ASN A 177 6.97 9.22 6.17
N ALA A 178 7.73 9.14 5.06
CA ALA A 178 9.13 9.55 5.00
C ALA A 178 9.60 9.78 3.56
N ILE A 179 10.68 10.56 3.41
CA ILE A 179 11.35 10.86 2.15
C ILE A 179 12.79 10.38 2.24
N TYR A 180 13.32 9.83 1.15
CA TYR A 180 14.68 9.34 1.03
C TYR A 180 15.32 9.78 -0.29
N PRO A 181 16.66 9.90 -0.38
CA PRO A 181 17.34 9.94 -1.67
C PRO A 181 16.92 8.77 -2.55
N ALA A 182 16.84 8.98 -3.87
CA ALA A 182 16.31 7.98 -4.79
C ALA A 182 17.07 6.63 -4.70
N GLU A 183 18.38 6.69 -4.57
CA GLU A 183 19.26 5.54 -4.44
C GLU A 183 19.13 4.80 -3.10
N GLU A 184 18.61 5.45 -2.07
CA GLU A 184 18.42 4.88 -0.73
C GLU A 184 17.01 4.33 -0.51
N LEU A 185 16.03 4.67 -1.36
CA LEU A 185 14.62 4.35 -1.14
C LEU A 185 14.37 2.86 -0.90
N MET A 186 14.89 1.99 -1.77
CA MET A 186 14.66 0.55 -1.64
C MET A 186 15.35 -0.04 -0.41
N ALA A 187 16.58 0.41 -0.11
CA ALA A 187 17.28 0.00 1.11
C ALA A 187 16.52 0.42 2.37
N ALA A 188 15.90 1.61 2.37
CA ALA A 188 15.05 2.08 3.46
C ALA A 188 13.76 1.25 3.58
N ALA A 189 13.12 0.91 2.45
CA ALA A 189 11.94 0.04 2.43
C ALA A 189 12.25 -1.35 2.98
N GLU A 190 13.34 -1.98 2.54
CA GLU A 190 13.79 -3.28 3.02
C GLU A 190 14.14 -3.25 4.52
N LYS A 191 14.78 -2.18 5.00
CA LYS A 191 15.06 -1.99 6.43
C LYS A 191 13.79 -1.91 7.25
N LEU A 192 12.77 -1.14 6.81
CA LEU A 192 11.48 -1.06 7.49
C LEU A 192 10.74 -2.41 7.46
N ALA A 193 10.72 -3.08 6.31
CA ALA A 193 10.14 -4.40 6.18
C ALA A 193 10.84 -5.43 7.09
N GLY A 194 12.17 -5.36 7.20
CA GLY A 194 12.96 -6.18 8.12
C GLY A 194 12.63 -5.93 9.59
N GLN A 195 12.37 -4.65 9.97
CA GLN A 195 11.94 -4.31 11.33
C GLN A 195 10.54 -4.89 11.62
N ILE A 196 9.63 -4.84 10.65
CA ILE A 196 8.30 -5.46 10.75
C ILE A 196 8.44 -6.98 10.87
N ALA A 197 9.22 -7.59 9.99
CA ALA A 197 9.44 -9.03 9.93
C ALA A 197 10.10 -9.61 11.21
N ALA A 198 10.83 -8.79 11.95
CA ALA A 198 11.44 -9.17 13.22
C ALA A 198 10.43 -9.27 14.38
N ASN A 199 9.22 -8.71 14.24
CA ASN A 199 8.19 -8.78 15.27
C ASN A 199 7.32 -10.05 15.10
N ALA A 200 6.51 -10.36 16.13
CA ALA A 200 5.60 -11.50 16.13
C ALA A 200 4.54 -11.36 15.02
N PRO A 201 4.56 -12.22 13.98
CA PRO A 201 3.75 -11.98 12.77
C PRO A 201 2.24 -11.99 13.03
N VAL A 202 1.77 -12.88 13.91
CA VAL A 202 0.33 -12.94 14.27
C VAL A 202 -0.11 -11.62 14.91
N ALA A 203 0.71 -11.04 15.81
CA ALA A 203 0.39 -9.78 16.47
C ALA A 203 0.42 -8.60 15.46
N VAL A 204 1.38 -8.56 14.53
CA VAL A 204 1.43 -7.54 13.48
C VAL A 204 0.18 -7.60 12.59
N ARG A 205 -0.23 -8.79 12.15
CA ARG A 205 -1.47 -8.99 11.38
C ARG A 205 -2.72 -8.59 12.16
N ALA A 206 -2.77 -8.92 13.45
CA ALA A 206 -3.86 -8.52 14.33
C ALA A 206 -3.96 -7.00 14.47
N CYS A 207 -2.84 -6.29 14.61
CA CYS A 207 -2.81 -4.83 14.63
C CYS A 207 -3.32 -4.24 13.31
N LYS A 208 -2.85 -4.72 12.14
CA LYS A 208 -3.36 -4.26 10.84
C LYS A 208 -4.88 -4.46 10.76
N LYS A 209 -5.36 -5.64 11.12
CA LYS A 209 -6.79 -5.96 11.10
C LYS A 209 -7.59 -5.05 12.03
N ALA A 210 -7.13 -4.86 13.28
CA ALA A 210 -7.80 -3.98 14.25
C ALA A 210 -7.90 -2.53 13.74
N ILE A 211 -6.83 -2.01 13.14
CA ILE A 211 -6.81 -0.65 12.59
C ILE A 211 -7.78 -0.55 11.40
N ASN A 212 -7.67 -1.46 10.43
CA ASN A 212 -8.47 -1.40 9.21
C ASN A 212 -9.98 -1.56 9.50
N GLU A 213 -10.35 -2.55 10.32
CA GLU A 213 -11.75 -2.77 10.68
C GLU A 213 -12.28 -1.67 11.61
N GLY A 214 -11.46 -1.21 12.57
CA GLY A 214 -11.85 -0.18 13.51
C GLY A 214 -12.10 1.18 12.87
N LEU A 215 -11.37 1.54 11.82
CA LEU A 215 -11.60 2.79 11.08
C LEU A 215 -12.94 2.82 10.31
N GLU A 216 -13.57 1.66 10.09
CA GLU A 216 -14.88 1.53 9.45
C GLU A 216 -16.03 1.40 10.47
N GLN A 217 -15.75 1.45 11.78
CA GLN A 217 -16.70 1.23 12.87
C GLN A 217 -16.81 2.45 13.79
N PRO A 218 -17.95 2.60 14.51
CA PRO A 218 -18.00 3.47 15.69
C PRO A 218 -16.97 3.06 16.74
N MET A 219 -16.47 4.00 17.54
CA MET A 219 -15.40 3.76 18.52
C MET A 219 -15.73 2.60 19.48
N GLU A 220 -16.97 2.50 19.95
CA GLU A 220 -17.42 1.47 20.89
C GLU A 220 -17.32 0.06 20.28
N GLU A 221 -17.56 -0.08 18.98
CA GLU A 221 -17.43 -1.35 18.26
C GLU A 221 -15.97 -1.63 17.91
N ALA A 222 -15.22 -0.60 17.53
CA ALA A 222 -13.81 -0.68 17.19
C ALA A 222 -12.96 -1.21 18.35
N VAL A 223 -13.21 -0.70 19.60
CA VAL A 223 -12.47 -1.18 20.77
C VAL A 223 -12.80 -2.64 21.11
N VAL A 224 -14.04 -3.10 20.87
CA VAL A 224 -14.41 -4.51 21.03
C VAL A 224 -13.69 -5.40 20.01
N THR A 225 -13.50 -4.91 18.78
CA THR A 225 -12.68 -5.59 17.75
C THR A 225 -11.23 -5.71 18.21
N GLU A 226 -10.65 -4.62 18.73
CA GLU A 226 -9.30 -4.60 19.30
C GLU A 226 -9.14 -5.58 20.47
N GLU A 227 -10.05 -5.58 21.43
CA GLU A 227 -10.04 -6.50 22.60
C GLU A 227 -9.99 -7.96 22.17
N LYS A 228 -10.81 -8.36 21.19
CA LYS A 228 -10.83 -9.72 20.66
C LYS A 228 -9.52 -10.10 20.00
N LEU A 229 -8.95 -9.20 19.16
CA LEU A 229 -7.69 -9.43 18.48
C LEU A 229 -6.51 -9.43 19.46
N PHE A 230 -6.51 -8.54 20.45
CA PHE A 230 -5.55 -8.55 21.54
C PHE A 230 -5.61 -9.88 22.31
N GLY A 231 -6.79 -10.32 22.70
CA GLY A 231 -6.99 -11.60 23.39
C GLY A 231 -6.50 -12.80 22.57
N SER A 232 -6.71 -12.78 21.23
CA SER A 232 -6.26 -13.87 20.36
C SER A 232 -4.74 -14.05 20.35
N CYS A 233 -3.98 -12.98 20.54
CA CYS A 233 -2.51 -13.05 20.61
C CYS A 233 -2.03 -13.92 21.79
N PHE A 234 -2.77 -14.00 22.89
CA PHE A 234 -2.38 -14.80 24.06
C PHE A 234 -2.49 -16.33 23.84
N ALA A 235 -3.13 -16.74 22.75
CA ALA A 235 -3.17 -18.14 22.33
C ALA A 235 -1.89 -18.57 21.56
N THR A 236 -1.00 -17.63 21.21
CA THR A 236 0.18 -17.90 20.39
C THR A 236 1.41 -18.28 21.22
N GLU A 237 2.31 -19.10 20.64
CA GLU A 237 3.62 -19.37 21.21
C GLU A 237 4.51 -18.11 21.20
N ASP A 238 4.36 -17.29 20.17
CA ASP A 238 5.14 -16.07 20.00
C ASP A 238 4.89 -15.07 21.13
N GLN A 239 3.65 -14.95 21.62
CA GLN A 239 3.31 -14.11 22.78
C GLN A 239 4.08 -14.59 24.03
N LYS A 240 4.05 -15.90 24.33
CA LYS A 240 4.74 -16.47 25.49
C LYS A 240 6.25 -16.25 25.38
N THR A 241 6.80 -16.51 24.20
CA THR A 241 8.23 -16.32 23.90
C THR A 241 8.66 -14.86 24.09
N GLY A 242 7.87 -13.92 23.56
CA GLY A 242 8.15 -12.48 23.66
C GLY A 242 8.10 -11.96 25.09
N MET A 243 7.05 -12.32 25.85
CA MET A 243 6.90 -11.88 27.25
C MET A 243 7.98 -12.48 28.15
N GLN A 244 8.29 -13.77 27.99
CA GLN A 244 9.35 -14.41 28.76
C GLN A 244 10.71 -13.75 28.48
N ALA A 245 11.04 -13.53 27.21
CA ALA A 245 12.29 -12.86 26.83
C ALA A 245 12.41 -11.45 27.42
N PHE A 246 11.30 -10.69 27.43
CA PHE A 246 11.26 -9.37 28.05
C PHE A 246 11.56 -9.42 29.55
N LEU A 247 10.93 -10.33 30.29
CA LEU A 247 11.14 -10.52 31.73
C LEU A 247 12.58 -10.96 32.04
N GLU A 248 13.16 -11.79 31.18
CA GLU A 248 14.55 -12.28 31.30
C GLU A 248 15.57 -11.31 30.71
N LYS A 249 15.16 -10.14 30.18
CA LYS A 249 16.01 -9.14 29.52
C LYS A 249 16.84 -9.71 28.34
N LYS A 250 16.31 -10.74 27.67
CA LYS A 250 16.93 -11.33 26.48
C LYS A 250 16.70 -10.44 25.27
N LYS A 251 17.71 -10.30 24.40
CA LYS A 251 17.65 -9.63 23.10
C LYS A 251 17.63 -10.66 21.97
N GLY A 252 17.16 -10.26 20.78
CA GLY A 252 17.24 -11.10 19.58
C GLY A 252 16.28 -12.29 19.60
N VAL A 253 15.04 -12.06 20.03
CA VAL A 253 13.99 -13.09 20.03
C VAL A 253 13.56 -13.39 18.59
N SER A 254 13.45 -14.68 18.26
CA SER A 254 12.92 -15.13 16.96
C SER A 254 11.49 -15.61 17.15
N PHE A 255 10.58 -15.06 16.37
CA PHE A 255 9.16 -15.42 16.35
C PHE A 255 8.87 -16.41 15.23
N ARG A 256 7.95 -17.35 15.48
CA ARG A 256 7.70 -18.52 14.63
C ARG A 256 6.39 -18.48 13.85
N ASN A 257 5.63 -17.39 13.97
CA ASN A 257 4.32 -17.22 13.32
C ASN A 257 3.26 -18.22 13.82
N ARG A 258 3.23 -18.54 15.09
CA ARG A 258 2.30 -19.49 15.69
C ARG A 258 2.06 -19.25 17.19
#